data_8cc072185ba5e57ab2dc146898fb4b24
#
_entry.id   8cc072185ba5e57ab2dc146898fb4b24
#
_cell.length_a   1.000
_cell.length_b   1.000
_cell.length_c   1.000
_cell.angle_alpha   90.00
_cell.angle_beta   90.00
_cell.angle_gamma   90.00
#
_symmetry.space_group_name_H-M   'P 1'
#
loop_
_entity.id
_entity.type
_entity.pdbx_description
1 polymer ?
#
loop_
_entity_poly.entity_id
_entity_poly.type
_entity_poly.pdbx_seq_one_letter_code
_entity_poly.pdbx_strand_id
1 'polypeptide(L)'
;CACLVGSEMCIRDRDVADHEYVWMVDYVYDHFDAFKLIACCSTGTRYEHYLDALIEIEVNASHLLMEKMQREGLNVLPLDDDMVHILASALFNGLFETVRHDTPKEKAVAYVDTLRTFYSAGWFKILGIQ
;
A
#
# COMPACT_ATOMS: atom_id res chain seq x y z
N CYS A 1 7.34 2.37 2.15
CA CYS A 1 6.50 1.80 1.10
C CYS A 1 5.89 2.82 0.13
N ALA A 2 6.68 3.73 -0.37
CA ALA A 2 6.27 4.67 -1.45
C ALA A 2 6.15 3.97 -2.83
N CYS A 3 5.98 2.66 -2.83
CA CYS A 3 6.08 1.80 -4.01
C CYS A 3 4.82 1.69 -4.83
N LEU A 4 3.72 2.36 -4.43
CA LEU A 4 2.47 2.34 -5.18
C LEU A 4 2.50 3.23 -6.43
N VAL A 5 3.44 4.15 -6.50
CA VAL A 5 3.61 5.07 -7.61
C VAL A 5 4.95 4.80 -8.30
N GLY A 6 4.95 3.85 -9.24
CA GLY A 6 6.10 3.65 -10.12
C GLY A 6 6.15 4.78 -11.16
N SER A 7 7.13 5.65 -11.17
CA SER A 7 7.40 6.53 -12.30
C SER A 7 8.18 5.77 -13.36
N GLU A 8 7.98 6.09 -14.64
CA GLU A 8 8.76 5.49 -15.74
C GLU A 8 10.27 5.76 -15.64
N MET A 9 10.67 6.71 -14.82
CA MET A 9 12.07 7.03 -14.56
C MET A 9 12.83 5.97 -13.75
N CYS A 10 12.14 4.96 -13.23
CA CYS A 10 12.79 3.93 -12.43
C CYS A 10 12.31 2.52 -12.77
N ILE A 11 12.71 2.00 -13.92
CA ILE A 11 12.63 0.55 -14.21
C ILE A 11 13.29 -0.25 -13.07
N ARG A 12 14.36 0.28 -12.47
CA ARG A 12 15.02 -0.27 -11.28
C ARG A 12 14.16 -0.21 -10.02
N ASP A 13 13.39 0.87 -9.83
CA ASP A 13 12.52 1.00 -8.65
C ASP A 13 11.26 0.14 -8.79
N ARG A 14 10.83 -0.18 -10.01
CA ARG A 14 9.71 -1.07 -10.26
C ARG A 14 10.03 -2.51 -9.85
N ASP A 15 11.22 -3.00 -10.18
CA ASP A 15 11.68 -4.33 -9.77
C ASP A 15 11.83 -4.43 -8.23
N VAL A 16 12.30 -3.36 -7.58
CA VAL A 16 12.40 -3.29 -6.11
C VAL A 16 11.01 -3.29 -5.49
N ALA A 17 10.08 -2.48 -6.02
CA ALA A 17 8.70 -2.43 -5.57
C ALA A 17 8.00 -3.79 -5.68
N ASP A 18 8.19 -4.49 -6.80
CA ASP A 18 7.61 -5.82 -7.01
C ASP A 18 8.14 -6.84 -5.97
N HIS A 19 9.42 -6.76 -5.62
CA HIS A 19 10.01 -7.60 -4.57
C HIS A 19 9.48 -7.27 -3.17
N GLU A 20 9.25 -5.99 -2.86
CA GLU A 20 8.74 -5.57 -1.55
C GLU A 20 7.33 -6.07 -1.30
N TYR A 21 6.45 -6.09 -2.30
CA TYR A 21 5.09 -6.62 -2.16
C TYR A 21 5.08 -8.13 -1.94
N VAL A 22 5.88 -8.87 -2.68
CA VAL A 22 6.02 -10.31 -2.48
C VAL A 22 6.54 -10.60 -1.07
N TRP A 23 7.56 -9.86 -0.64
CA TRP A 23 8.10 -9.98 0.71
C TRP A 23 7.05 -9.67 1.79
N MET A 24 6.23 -8.63 1.61
CA MET A 24 5.17 -8.28 2.54
C MET A 24 4.13 -9.39 2.67
N VAL A 25 3.67 -9.94 1.55
CA VAL A 25 2.71 -11.07 1.56
C VAL A 25 3.34 -12.29 2.22
N ASP A 26 4.59 -12.62 1.89
CA ASP A 26 5.32 -13.72 2.52
C ASP A 26 5.41 -13.53 4.03
N TYR A 27 5.79 -12.35 4.50
CA TYR A 27 5.89 -12.05 5.92
C TYR A 27 4.54 -12.17 6.65
N VAL A 28 3.47 -11.64 6.06
CA VAL A 28 2.11 -11.74 6.63
C VAL A 28 1.67 -13.20 6.72
N TYR A 29 1.92 -13.99 5.69
CA TYR A 29 1.52 -15.40 5.67
C TYR A 29 2.40 -16.30 6.53
N ASP A 30 3.67 -15.98 6.71
CA ASP A 30 4.55 -16.65 7.68
C ASP A 30 4.11 -16.40 9.14
N HIS A 31 3.39 -15.30 9.37
CA HIS A 31 2.84 -14.91 10.67
C HIS A 31 1.29 -14.81 10.62
N PHE A 32 0.66 -15.67 9.83
CA PHE A 32 -0.76 -15.55 9.48
C PHE A 32 -1.67 -15.47 10.71
N ASP A 33 -1.47 -16.33 11.70
CA ASP A 33 -2.32 -16.37 12.91
C ASP A 33 -2.24 -15.04 13.70
N ALA A 34 -1.05 -14.43 13.79
CA ALA A 34 -0.87 -13.15 14.43
C ALA A 34 -1.60 -12.03 13.68
N PHE A 35 -1.45 -11.98 12.35
CA PHE A 35 -2.15 -10.99 11.52
C PHE A 35 -3.67 -11.21 11.48
N LYS A 36 -4.12 -12.47 11.52
CA LYS A 36 -5.53 -12.81 11.64
C LYS A 36 -6.13 -12.28 12.94
N LEU A 37 -5.44 -12.45 14.06
CA LEU A 37 -5.85 -11.89 15.34
C LEU A 37 -5.92 -10.36 15.31
N ILE A 38 -4.93 -9.70 14.73
CA ILE A 38 -4.92 -8.24 14.58
C ILE A 38 -6.07 -7.77 13.70
N ALA A 39 -6.31 -8.44 12.57
CA ALA A 39 -7.33 -8.05 11.61
C ALA A 39 -8.77 -8.29 12.09
N CYS A 40 -8.98 -9.31 12.93
CA CYS A 40 -10.32 -9.75 13.32
C CYS A 40 -10.65 -9.55 14.80
N CYS A 41 -9.65 -9.48 15.68
CA CYS A 41 -9.84 -9.58 17.12
C CYS A 41 -9.05 -8.54 17.93
N SER A 42 -8.63 -7.44 17.31
CA SER A 42 -7.77 -6.44 17.97
C SER A 42 -8.53 -5.43 18.83
N THR A 43 -9.85 -5.31 18.66
CA THR A 43 -10.68 -4.35 19.40
C THR A 43 -10.52 -4.50 20.91
N GLY A 44 -10.25 -3.39 21.58
CA GLY A 44 -10.00 -3.35 23.04
C GLY A 44 -8.60 -3.82 23.48
N THR A 45 -7.72 -4.14 22.54
CA THR A 45 -6.33 -4.49 22.79
C THR A 45 -5.38 -3.34 22.43
N ARG A 46 -4.11 -3.46 22.81
CA ARG A 46 -3.06 -2.50 22.39
C ARG A 46 -2.82 -2.49 20.86
N TYR A 47 -3.35 -3.45 20.14
CA TYR A 47 -3.20 -3.56 18.68
C TYR A 47 -4.41 -3.03 17.91
N GLU A 48 -5.41 -2.47 18.59
CA GLU A 48 -6.63 -1.95 17.97
C GLU A 48 -6.34 -0.96 16.83
N HIS A 49 -5.31 -0.12 17.01
CA HIS A 49 -4.90 0.90 16.04
C HIS A 49 -3.70 0.49 15.18
N TYR A 50 -3.40 -0.80 15.08
CA TYR A 50 -2.27 -1.28 14.28
C TYR A 50 -2.39 -0.90 12.80
N LEU A 51 -3.58 -1.05 12.24
CA LEU A 51 -3.86 -0.68 10.85
C LEU A 51 -3.73 0.83 10.63
N ASP A 52 -4.19 1.63 11.59
CA ASP A 52 -4.07 3.10 11.54
C ASP A 52 -2.59 3.52 11.49
N ALA A 53 -1.73 2.86 12.25
CA ALA A 53 -0.29 3.11 12.22
C ALA A 53 0.35 2.80 10.86
N LEU A 54 -0.07 1.71 10.21
CA LEU A 54 0.38 1.39 8.85
C LEU A 54 -0.09 2.42 7.82
N ILE A 55 -1.34 2.87 7.94
CA ILE A 55 -1.92 3.90 7.08
C ILE A 55 -1.13 5.21 7.20
N GLU A 56 -0.80 5.63 8.42
CA GLU A 56 0.00 6.85 8.65
C GLU A 56 1.41 6.76 8.05
N ILE A 57 2.06 5.60 8.12
CA ILE A 57 3.34 5.38 7.46
C ILE A 57 3.20 5.56 5.94
N GLU A 58 2.17 5.01 5.33
CA GLU A 58 1.92 5.12 3.89
C GLU A 58 1.57 6.55 3.48
N VAL A 59 0.79 7.27 4.28
CA VAL A 59 0.47 8.69 4.03
C VAL A 59 1.76 9.52 4.00
N ASN A 60 2.62 9.36 5.00
CA ASN A 60 3.91 10.06 5.04
C ASN A 60 4.81 9.71 3.85
N ALA A 61 4.89 8.42 3.49
CA ALA A 61 5.66 7.95 2.35
C ALA A 61 5.12 8.53 1.03
N SER A 62 3.80 8.60 0.87
CA SER A 62 3.15 9.20 -0.31
C SER A 62 3.48 10.67 -0.46
N HIS A 63 3.47 11.45 0.63
CA HIS A 63 3.88 12.86 0.60
C HIS A 63 5.34 13.04 0.20
N LEU A 64 6.24 12.26 0.79
CA LEU A 64 7.66 12.29 0.44
C LEU A 64 7.91 11.95 -1.04
N LEU A 65 7.14 11.01 -1.57
CA LEU A 65 7.22 10.65 -2.98
C LEU A 65 6.74 11.80 -3.88
N MET A 66 5.59 12.41 -3.58
CA MET A 66 5.09 13.56 -4.33
C MET A 66 6.07 14.73 -4.33
N GLU A 67 6.68 15.03 -3.18
CA GLU A 67 7.73 16.04 -3.06
C GLU A 67 8.97 15.70 -3.90
N LYS A 68 9.40 14.44 -3.89
CA LYS A 68 10.52 13.97 -4.71
C LYS A 68 10.21 14.15 -6.19
N MET A 69 9.04 13.74 -6.64
CA MET A 69 8.61 13.88 -8.04
C MET A 69 8.58 15.35 -8.49
N GLN A 70 8.07 16.24 -7.64
CA GLN A 70 8.08 17.69 -7.91
C GLN A 70 9.51 18.25 -8.01
N ARG A 71 10.41 17.83 -7.13
CA ARG A 71 11.84 18.22 -7.19
C ARG A 71 12.53 17.73 -8.46
N GLU A 72 12.11 16.60 -8.99
CA GLU A 72 12.60 16.04 -10.27
C GLU A 72 11.95 16.69 -11.50
N GLY A 73 11.10 17.70 -11.30
CA GLY A 73 10.50 18.50 -12.38
C GLY A 73 9.20 17.95 -12.93
N LEU A 74 8.59 16.93 -12.28
CA LEU A 74 7.29 16.44 -12.68
C LEU A 74 6.19 17.39 -12.20
N ASN A 75 5.21 17.64 -13.05
CA ASN A 75 4.05 18.46 -12.71
C ASN A 75 3.01 17.58 -11.99
N VAL A 76 3.24 17.39 -10.69
CA VAL A 76 2.36 16.59 -9.84
C VAL A 76 1.21 17.44 -9.33
N LEU A 77 -0.02 17.01 -9.56
CA LEU A 77 -1.21 17.66 -9.01
C LEU A 77 -1.25 17.46 -7.49
N PRO A 78 -1.56 18.52 -6.73
CA PRO A 78 -1.60 18.40 -5.28
C PRO A 78 -2.81 17.58 -4.84
N LEU A 79 -2.59 16.70 -3.86
CA LEU A 79 -3.66 16.03 -3.11
C LEU A 79 -3.61 16.51 -1.66
N ASP A 80 -4.78 16.71 -1.07
CA ASP A 80 -4.87 17.01 0.34
C ASP A 80 -4.63 15.76 1.21
N ASP A 81 -4.25 15.99 2.46
CA ASP A 81 -3.89 14.93 3.40
C ASP A 81 -5.05 13.95 3.64
N ASP A 82 -6.28 14.44 3.68
CA ASP A 82 -7.47 13.61 3.90
C ASP A 82 -7.69 12.64 2.73
N MET A 83 -7.47 13.10 1.49
CA MET A 83 -7.59 12.25 0.30
C MET A 83 -6.48 11.19 0.28
N VAL A 84 -5.24 11.56 0.59
CA VAL A 84 -4.13 10.59 0.68
C VAL A 84 -4.43 9.54 1.76
N HIS A 85 -4.95 9.97 2.92
CA HIS A 85 -5.35 9.07 3.99
C HIS A 85 -6.47 8.11 3.55
N ILE A 86 -7.51 8.60 2.87
CA ILE A 86 -8.61 7.77 2.36
C ILE A 86 -8.08 6.70 1.39
N LEU A 87 -7.22 7.08 0.46
CA LEU A 87 -6.66 6.14 -0.51
C LEU A 87 -5.76 5.09 0.14
N ALA A 88 -4.90 5.50 1.08
CA ALA A 88 -4.07 4.58 1.84
C ALA A 88 -4.92 3.62 2.70
N SER A 89 -5.94 4.14 3.36
CA SER A 89 -6.88 3.35 4.16
C SER A 89 -7.60 2.30 3.31
N ALA A 90 -8.11 2.68 2.15
CA ALA A 90 -8.78 1.76 1.23
C ALA A 90 -7.84 0.64 0.75
N LEU A 91 -6.59 0.97 0.44
CA LEU A 91 -5.58 -0.01 0.05
C LEU A 91 -5.32 -1.03 1.16
N PHE A 92 -4.96 -0.57 2.35
CA PHE A 92 -4.63 -1.47 3.46
C PHE A 92 -5.82 -2.32 3.90
N ASN A 93 -7.03 -1.76 3.95
CA ASN A 93 -8.22 -2.56 4.20
C ASN A 93 -8.42 -3.64 3.13
N GLY A 94 -8.20 -3.33 1.86
CA GLY A 94 -8.24 -4.31 0.77
C GLY A 94 -7.20 -5.41 0.92
N LEU A 95 -5.97 -5.07 1.29
CA LEU A 95 -4.91 -6.06 1.54
C LEU A 95 -5.26 -7.00 2.70
N PHE A 96 -5.79 -6.46 3.80
CA PHE A 96 -6.17 -7.26 4.96
C PHE A 96 -7.42 -8.12 4.76
N GLU A 97 -8.23 -7.85 3.73
CA GLU A 97 -9.35 -8.73 3.36
C GLU A 97 -8.87 -10.16 3.04
N THR A 98 -7.69 -10.32 2.46
CA THR A 98 -7.12 -11.65 2.20
C THR A 98 -6.90 -12.44 3.48
N VAL A 99 -6.46 -11.77 4.54
CA VAL A 99 -6.25 -12.37 5.87
C VAL A 99 -7.59 -12.64 6.56
N ARG A 100 -8.52 -11.69 6.53
CA ARG A 100 -9.84 -11.82 7.16
C ARG A 100 -10.63 -13.00 6.61
N HIS A 101 -10.50 -13.26 5.32
CA HIS A 101 -11.22 -14.32 4.61
C HIS A 101 -10.43 -15.64 4.46
N ASP A 102 -9.33 -15.80 5.18
CA ASP A 102 -8.49 -17.03 5.12
C ASP A 102 -8.10 -17.39 3.67
N THR A 103 -7.82 -16.39 2.85
CA THR A 103 -7.43 -16.61 1.46
C THR A 103 -6.11 -17.38 1.39
N PRO A 104 -6.02 -18.48 0.63
CA PRO A 104 -4.75 -19.20 0.46
C PRO A 104 -3.66 -18.27 -0.10
N LYS A 105 -2.41 -18.46 0.37
CA LYS A 105 -1.26 -17.60 0.03
C LYS A 105 -1.12 -17.33 -1.48
N GLU A 106 -1.24 -18.38 -2.30
CA GLU A 106 -1.10 -18.26 -3.77
C GLU A 106 -2.15 -17.33 -4.38
N LYS A 107 -3.39 -17.40 -3.89
CA LYS A 107 -4.47 -16.49 -4.32
C LYS A 107 -4.26 -15.09 -3.77
N ALA A 108 -3.80 -14.97 -2.54
CA ALA A 108 -3.50 -13.68 -1.93
C ALA A 108 -2.43 -12.91 -2.71
N VAL A 109 -1.36 -13.57 -3.15
CA VAL A 109 -0.33 -12.97 -4.02
C VAL A 109 -0.96 -12.41 -5.29
N ALA A 110 -1.80 -13.17 -5.98
CA ALA A 110 -2.47 -12.73 -7.20
C ALA A 110 -3.43 -11.54 -6.96
N TYR A 111 -4.17 -11.56 -5.84
CA TYR A 111 -5.08 -10.47 -5.48
C TYR A 111 -4.34 -9.19 -5.11
N VAL A 112 -3.26 -9.32 -4.36
CA VAL A 112 -2.41 -8.17 -4.00
C VAL A 112 -1.76 -7.55 -5.23
N ASP A 113 -1.29 -8.36 -6.18
CA ASP A 113 -0.74 -7.86 -7.44
C ASP A 113 -1.79 -7.11 -8.28
N THR A 114 -3.00 -7.65 -8.35
CA THR A 114 -4.13 -6.98 -9.04
C THR A 114 -4.47 -5.66 -8.36
N LEU A 115 -4.54 -5.65 -7.02
CA LEU A 115 -4.84 -4.46 -6.23
C LEU A 115 -3.76 -3.39 -6.42
N ARG A 116 -2.49 -3.78 -6.38
CA ARG A 116 -1.34 -2.91 -6.66
C ARG A 116 -1.45 -2.27 -8.05
N THR A 117 -1.75 -3.07 -9.06
CA THR A 117 -1.91 -2.58 -10.44
C THR A 117 -3.03 -1.55 -10.52
N PHE A 118 -4.16 -1.82 -9.91
CA PHE A 118 -5.30 -0.90 -9.86
C PHE A 118 -4.94 0.42 -9.18
N TYR A 119 -4.34 0.36 -8.01
CA TYR A 119 -3.95 1.56 -7.25
C TYR A 119 -2.87 2.36 -7.97
N SER A 120 -1.84 1.72 -8.52
CA SER A 120 -0.79 2.42 -9.27
C SER A 120 -1.37 3.19 -10.46
N ALA A 121 -2.24 2.57 -11.25
CA ALA A 121 -2.89 3.23 -12.38
C ALA A 121 -3.74 4.43 -11.92
N GLY A 122 -4.50 4.27 -10.83
CA GLY A 122 -5.28 5.33 -10.22
C GLY A 122 -4.42 6.49 -9.74
N TRP A 123 -3.34 6.20 -9.01
CA TRP A 123 -2.39 7.20 -8.53
C TRP A 123 -1.81 8.04 -9.67
N PHE A 124 -1.29 7.40 -10.72
CA PHE A 124 -0.77 8.13 -11.88
C PHE A 124 -1.81 9.07 -12.48
N LYS A 125 -3.04 8.60 -12.57
CA LYS A 125 -4.13 9.38 -13.16
C LYS A 125 -4.49 10.61 -12.32
N ILE A 126 -4.67 10.44 -11.01
CA ILE A 126 -5.07 11.55 -10.11
C ILE A 126 -3.94 12.54 -9.87
N LEU A 127 -2.68 12.09 -9.90
CA LEU A 127 -1.51 12.97 -9.80
C LEU A 127 -1.20 13.70 -11.12
N GLY A 128 -1.92 13.40 -12.21
CA GLY A 128 -1.69 14.01 -13.51
C GLY A 128 -0.41 13.55 -14.21
N ILE A 129 0.15 12.41 -13.80
CA ILE A 129 1.36 11.84 -14.37
C ILE A 129 0.95 10.82 -15.43
N GLN A 130 1.47 10.99 -16.61
CA GLN A 130 1.23 10.07 -17.73
C GLN A 130 2.48 9.29 -18.09
#